data_9c28eed7b40197abd51b568f34bbb619
#
_entry.id   9c28eed7b40197abd51b568f34bbb619
#
_cell.length_a   1.000
_cell.length_b   1.000
_cell.length_c   1.000
_cell.angle_alpha   90.00
_cell.angle_beta   90.00
_cell.angle_gamma   90.00
#
_symmetry.space_group_name_H-M   'P 1'
#
loop_
_entity.id
_entity.type
_entity.pdbx_description
1 polymer ?
#
loop_
_entity_poly.entity_id
_entity_poly.type
_entity_poly.pdbx_seq_one_letter_code
_entity_poly.pdbx_strand_id
1 'polypeptide(L)'
;MMKPFPNRIPMANLPTRIEMLNRFSQELGVSVFIKRDDLTGMEFSGNKIRKLEYSVGEAVNMGADTLITCGGLQSNHCRATAAVAVKLGLRCCLVLRNGEPEPPADGNYFIDKILGADVRIIDAESYRSRRGEIMGEIAEEYNAAGHKAYIIPEGASNGIGTFGYLTCMQEIMEQEKLLGVTFDTIIDAVGSGGTFAGLCLANRLYGLNKRIAGVNVCDDAEFFQKRVSEIVEEAGRYLDEPVGIRPEEVEILDGYVGRGYALSRPEELDFIRDFARKEGVILDPVYTGKCLYGFTKEFEKGRFSDSKNILFIHTGGLFGLFPARDQFTF
;
A
#
# COMPACT_ATOMS: atom_id res chain seq x y z
N MET A 1 -18.78 14.16 -21.57
CA MET A 1 -17.33 14.09 -21.22
C MET A 1 -17.22 13.55 -19.81
N MET A 2 -16.41 12.52 -19.56
CA MET A 2 -16.18 12.05 -18.18
C MET A 2 -15.55 13.18 -17.36
N LYS A 3 -15.98 13.29 -16.11
CA LYS A 3 -15.38 14.21 -15.13
C LYS A 3 -13.86 13.95 -15.06
N PRO A 4 -13.01 14.98 -15.11
CA PRO A 4 -11.59 14.77 -14.94
C PRO A 4 -11.31 14.16 -13.56
N PHE A 5 -10.35 13.24 -13.50
CA PHE A 5 -9.89 12.71 -12.23
C PHE A 5 -9.44 13.83 -11.27
N PRO A 6 -9.46 13.58 -9.97
CA PRO A 6 -8.94 14.54 -9.01
C PRO A 6 -7.53 15.01 -9.38
N ASN A 7 -7.21 16.27 -9.07
CA ASN A 7 -5.89 16.81 -9.31
C ASN A 7 -4.84 16.01 -8.52
N ARG A 8 -3.68 15.76 -9.17
CA ARG A 8 -2.54 15.12 -8.50
C ARG A 8 -1.28 15.96 -8.64
N ILE A 9 -0.36 15.82 -7.71
CA ILE A 9 0.99 16.39 -7.77
C ILE A 9 1.96 15.25 -8.11
N PRO A 10 2.45 15.14 -9.36
CA PRO A 10 3.33 14.06 -9.77
C PRO A 10 4.68 14.10 -9.01
N MET A 11 5.05 12.98 -8.37
CA MET A 11 6.31 12.85 -7.62
C MET A 11 6.97 11.49 -7.81
N ALA A 12 6.18 10.46 -8.07
CA ALA A 12 6.67 9.10 -8.25
C ALA A 12 7.38 8.93 -9.60
N ASN A 13 8.38 8.05 -9.64
CA ASN A 13 9.01 7.59 -10.87
C ASN A 13 8.06 6.61 -11.59
N LEU A 14 7.30 7.10 -12.56
CA LEU A 14 6.30 6.34 -13.32
C LEU A 14 6.58 6.43 -14.83
N PRO A 15 6.20 5.41 -15.60
CA PRO A 15 5.63 4.13 -15.18
C PRO A 15 6.67 3.23 -14.51
N THR A 16 6.26 2.45 -13.49
CA THR A 16 7.13 1.41 -12.94
C THR A 16 7.18 0.20 -13.88
N ARG A 17 8.29 -0.53 -13.88
CA ARG A 17 8.46 -1.68 -14.77
C ARG A 17 7.56 -2.85 -14.40
N ILE A 18 7.19 -3.64 -15.42
CA ILE A 18 6.68 -5.00 -15.25
C ILE A 18 7.77 -5.95 -15.77
N GLU A 19 8.15 -6.91 -14.97
CA GLU A 19 9.20 -7.90 -15.25
C GLU A 19 8.65 -9.31 -15.07
N MET A 20 9.11 -10.27 -15.88
CA MET A 20 8.76 -11.68 -15.67
C MET A 20 9.66 -12.28 -14.60
N LEU A 21 9.10 -12.98 -13.65
CA LEU A 21 9.81 -13.76 -12.63
C LEU A 21 10.12 -15.15 -13.21
N ASN A 22 11.22 -15.26 -13.94
CA ASN A 22 11.48 -16.44 -14.79
C ASN A 22 11.63 -17.75 -14.00
N ARG A 23 12.42 -17.74 -12.93
CA ARG A 23 12.68 -18.95 -12.13
C ARG A 23 11.47 -19.32 -11.26
N PHE A 24 10.78 -18.31 -10.74
CA PHE A 24 9.55 -18.51 -9.97
C PHE A 24 8.41 -19.02 -10.86
N SER A 25 8.30 -18.52 -12.08
CA SER A 25 7.36 -19.02 -13.09
C SER A 25 7.60 -20.48 -13.45
N GLN A 26 8.86 -20.88 -13.64
CA GLN A 26 9.23 -22.28 -13.93
C GLN A 26 8.86 -23.21 -12.77
N GLU A 27 9.07 -22.78 -11.53
CA GLU A 27 8.72 -23.55 -10.34
C GLU A 27 7.22 -23.77 -10.19
N LEU A 28 6.43 -22.73 -10.46
CA LEU A 28 4.97 -22.83 -10.36
C LEU A 28 4.31 -23.42 -11.61
N GLY A 29 5.00 -23.44 -12.75
CA GLY A 29 4.43 -23.90 -14.02
C GLY A 29 3.41 -22.93 -14.64
N VAL A 30 3.46 -21.65 -14.28
CA VAL A 30 2.59 -20.57 -14.77
C VAL A 30 3.39 -19.29 -14.96
N SER A 31 2.98 -18.42 -15.88
CA SER A 31 3.66 -17.14 -16.07
C SER A 31 3.35 -16.17 -14.95
N VAL A 32 4.35 -15.80 -14.14
CA VAL A 32 4.24 -14.81 -13.08
C VAL A 32 5.09 -13.59 -13.41
N PHE A 33 4.47 -12.43 -13.36
CA PHE A 33 5.09 -11.14 -13.56
C PHE A 33 5.03 -10.31 -12.27
N ILE A 34 5.93 -9.35 -12.15
CA ILE A 34 6.00 -8.45 -11.01
C ILE A 34 5.92 -7.00 -11.47
N LYS A 35 5.00 -6.23 -10.90
CA LYS A 35 4.92 -4.76 -11.03
C LYS A 35 5.80 -4.14 -9.96
N ARG A 36 6.87 -3.45 -10.37
CA ARG A 36 7.93 -2.95 -9.51
C ARG A 36 7.58 -1.59 -8.87
N ASP A 37 6.50 -1.56 -8.08
CA ASP A 37 6.13 -0.34 -7.35
C ASP A 37 7.05 -0.06 -6.15
N ASP A 38 7.95 -0.98 -5.80
CA ASP A 38 9.11 -0.74 -4.94
C ASP A 38 10.10 0.30 -5.53
N LEU A 39 10.05 0.56 -6.85
CA LEU A 39 10.93 1.48 -7.57
C LEU A 39 10.28 2.84 -7.90
N THR A 40 9.22 3.22 -7.23
CA THR A 40 8.54 4.52 -7.39
C THR A 40 9.38 5.73 -6.96
N GLY A 41 10.54 5.51 -6.40
CA GLY A 41 11.51 6.49 -5.89
C GLY A 41 12.28 5.86 -4.73
N MET A 42 13.31 6.53 -4.22
CA MET A 42 14.06 6.04 -3.06
C MET A 42 13.31 6.38 -1.76
N GLU A 43 13.20 7.67 -1.45
CA GLU A 43 12.51 8.19 -0.26
C GLU A 43 10.99 7.97 -0.31
N PHE A 44 10.41 7.88 -1.51
CA PHE A 44 8.99 7.64 -1.75
C PHE A 44 8.65 6.16 -1.94
N SER A 45 9.66 5.29 -2.03
CA SER A 45 9.55 3.89 -2.45
C SER A 45 8.28 3.20 -1.97
N GLY A 46 7.61 2.53 -2.89
CA GLY A 46 6.42 1.74 -2.64
C GLY A 46 5.10 2.35 -3.13
N ASN A 47 4.02 1.65 -2.84
CA ASN A 47 2.67 1.98 -3.29
C ASN A 47 2.11 3.31 -2.76
N LYS A 48 2.65 3.81 -1.64
CA LYS A 48 2.05 4.93 -0.92
C LYS A 48 2.13 6.23 -1.70
N ILE A 49 3.22 6.46 -2.44
CA ILE A 49 3.39 7.68 -3.21
C ILE A 49 2.31 7.84 -4.29
N ARG A 50 1.88 6.76 -4.97
CA ARG A 50 0.80 6.85 -5.96
C ARG A 50 -0.49 7.40 -5.36
N LYS A 51 -0.82 7.02 -4.12
CA LYS A 51 -2.00 7.49 -3.40
C LYS A 51 -1.81 8.90 -2.85
N LEU A 52 -0.62 9.18 -2.32
CA LEU A 52 -0.27 10.48 -1.77
C LEU A 52 -0.28 11.59 -2.81
N GLU A 53 0.09 11.32 -4.07
CA GLU A 53 0.00 12.30 -5.16
C GLU A 53 -1.39 12.93 -5.26
N TYR A 54 -2.45 12.14 -5.05
CA TYR A 54 -3.84 12.61 -5.07
C TYR A 54 -4.26 13.25 -3.74
N SER A 55 -3.97 12.60 -2.60
CA SER A 55 -4.32 13.13 -1.29
C SER A 55 -3.65 14.48 -1.02
N VAL A 56 -2.39 14.63 -1.44
CA VAL A 56 -1.66 15.89 -1.28
C VAL A 56 -2.09 16.92 -2.32
N GLY A 57 -2.48 16.49 -3.52
CA GLY A 57 -3.11 17.36 -4.52
C GLY A 57 -4.37 18.04 -3.97
N GLU A 58 -5.22 17.27 -3.25
CA GLU A 58 -6.39 17.82 -2.56
C GLU A 58 -5.98 18.76 -1.42
N ALA A 59 -5.04 18.33 -0.55
CA ALA A 59 -4.55 19.14 0.57
C ALA A 59 -4.04 20.51 0.12
N VAL A 60 -3.19 20.56 -0.92
CA VAL A 60 -2.65 21.79 -1.49
C VAL A 60 -3.75 22.66 -2.10
N ASN A 61 -4.69 22.09 -2.84
CA ASN A 61 -5.84 22.81 -3.38
C ASN A 61 -6.72 23.41 -2.28
N MET A 62 -6.78 22.79 -1.12
CA MET A 62 -7.47 23.34 0.06
C MET A 62 -6.62 24.39 0.79
N GLY A 63 -5.38 24.63 0.38
CA GLY A 63 -4.45 25.57 1.00
C GLY A 63 -3.84 25.05 2.30
N ALA A 64 -3.74 23.73 2.48
CA ALA A 64 -3.07 23.14 3.63
C ALA A 64 -1.54 23.37 3.56
N ASP A 65 -0.94 23.66 4.71
CA ASP A 65 0.51 23.78 4.89
C ASP A 65 1.10 22.71 5.83
N THR A 66 0.24 21.87 6.39
CA THR A 66 0.60 20.84 7.35
C THR A 66 -0.11 19.54 7.02
N LEU A 67 0.64 18.43 6.91
CA LEU A 67 0.10 17.09 6.70
C LEU A 67 0.17 16.31 8.01
N ILE A 68 -0.93 15.67 8.41
CA ILE A 68 -0.99 14.81 9.59
C ILE A 68 -1.40 13.41 9.14
N THR A 69 -0.69 12.39 9.59
CA THR A 69 -1.09 11.00 9.32
C THR A 69 -0.66 10.06 10.46
N CYS A 70 -1.05 8.78 10.34
CA CYS A 70 -0.74 7.78 11.35
C CYS A 70 -0.26 6.46 10.75
N GLY A 71 0.40 5.64 11.59
CA GLY A 71 0.88 4.32 11.23
C GLY A 71 1.58 3.61 12.38
N GLY A 72 2.04 2.37 12.15
CA GLY A 72 3.01 1.73 13.03
C GLY A 72 4.39 2.40 12.93
N LEU A 73 5.28 2.14 13.89
CA LEU A 73 6.62 2.73 13.94
C LEU A 73 7.40 2.56 12.62
N GLN A 74 7.24 1.43 11.94
CA GLN A 74 7.89 1.13 10.66
C GLN A 74 6.96 1.35 9.45
N SER A 75 6.11 2.38 9.53
CA SER A 75 5.13 2.65 8.48
C SER A 75 5.78 3.22 7.22
N ASN A 76 5.67 2.50 6.10
CA ASN A 76 6.05 3.00 4.77
C ASN A 76 5.20 4.21 4.34
N HIS A 77 3.97 4.30 4.87
CA HIS A 77 3.09 5.42 4.60
C HIS A 77 3.56 6.70 5.29
N CYS A 78 3.89 6.61 6.58
CA CYS A 78 4.39 7.75 7.35
C CYS A 78 5.67 8.31 6.73
N ARG A 79 6.65 7.44 6.41
CA ARG A 79 7.88 7.85 5.71
C ARG A 79 7.59 8.56 4.38
N ALA A 80 6.74 7.98 3.54
CA ALA A 80 6.42 8.59 2.26
C ALA A 80 5.69 9.94 2.44
N THR A 81 4.81 10.07 3.44
CA THR A 81 4.13 11.34 3.75
C THR A 81 5.11 12.40 4.23
N ALA A 82 6.06 12.04 5.10
CA ALA A 82 7.11 12.94 5.56
C ALA A 82 7.98 13.43 4.38
N ALA A 83 8.40 12.51 3.51
CA ALA A 83 9.21 12.85 2.33
C ALA A 83 8.44 13.78 1.36
N VAL A 84 7.16 13.52 1.13
CA VAL A 84 6.28 14.38 0.32
C VAL A 84 6.14 15.77 0.92
N ALA A 85 5.90 15.85 2.24
CA ALA A 85 5.76 17.12 2.93
C ALA A 85 7.03 17.99 2.77
N VAL A 86 8.19 17.42 3.05
CA VAL A 86 9.48 18.13 2.90
C VAL A 86 9.68 18.60 1.45
N LYS A 87 9.42 17.74 0.46
CA LYS A 87 9.57 18.08 -0.95
C LYS A 87 8.69 19.25 -1.40
N LEU A 88 7.53 19.42 -0.78
CA LEU A 88 6.57 20.49 -1.08
C LEU A 88 6.69 21.69 -0.12
N GLY A 89 7.62 21.68 0.82
CA GLY A 89 7.78 22.75 1.82
C GLY A 89 6.65 22.79 2.84
N LEU A 90 5.96 21.64 3.06
CA LEU A 90 4.89 21.50 4.03
C LEU A 90 5.43 20.95 5.35
N ARG A 91 4.74 21.23 6.44
CA ARG A 91 4.97 20.57 7.74
C ARG A 91 4.43 19.14 7.71
N CYS A 92 4.98 18.27 8.55
CA CYS A 92 4.48 16.90 8.71
C CYS A 92 4.44 16.49 10.18
N CYS A 93 3.29 16.00 10.62
CA CYS A 93 3.14 15.36 11.92
C CYS A 93 2.73 13.90 11.73
N LEU A 94 3.45 12.99 12.38
CA LEU A 94 3.26 11.54 12.33
C LEU A 94 2.82 11.00 13.67
N VAL A 95 1.61 10.43 13.74
CA VAL A 95 1.11 9.73 14.92
C VAL A 95 1.48 8.25 14.80
N LEU A 96 2.53 7.85 15.50
CA LEU A 96 3.10 6.51 15.38
C LEU A 96 2.71 5.61 16.56
N ARG A 97 2.24 4.40 16.23
CA ARG A 97 1.97 3.37 17.23
C ARG A 97 3.26 2.67 17.63
N ASN A 98 3.60 2.75 18.92
CA ASN A 98 4.66 1.96 19.53
C ASN A 98 4.38 1.70 21.01
N GLY A 99 4.94 0.60 21.57
CA GLY A 99 4.84 0.28 22.99
C GLY A 99 5.81 1.07 23.89
N GLU A 100 6.88 1.62 23.30
CA GLU A 100 7.89 2.42 23.99
C GLU A 100 7.82 3.87 23.50
N PRO A 101 7.91 4.87 24.38
CA PRO A 101 7.82 6.28 24.00
C PRO A 101 9.05 6.76 23.20
N GLU A 102 10.22 6.15 23.42
CA GLU A 102 11.48 6.48 22.74
C GLU A 102 12.13 5.24 22.13
N PRO A 103 11.56 4.69 21.03
CA PRO A 103 12.13 3.51 20.40
C PRO A 103 13.44 3.85 19.68
N PRO A 104 14.33 2.86 19.49
CA PRO A 104 15.53 3.03 18.67
C PRO A 104 15.18 3.49 17.26
N ALA A 105 15.91 4.48 16.75
CA ALA A 105 15.73 4.96 15.38
C ALA A 105 16.35 3.95 14.40
N ASP A 106 15.49 3.23 13.67
CA ASP A 106 15.90 2.28 12.63
C ASP A 106 14.85 2.28 11.49
N GLY A 107 15.23 1.82 10.31
CA GLY A 107 14.34 1.66 9.15
C GLY A 107 13.57 2.93 8.78
N ASN A 108 12.25 2.81 8.61
CA ASN A 108 11.38 3.93 8.26
C ASN A 108 11.40 5.03 9.33
N TYR A 109 11.37 4.67 10.62
CA TYR A 109 11.37 5.64 11.71
C TYR A 109 12.65 6.50 11.73
N PHE A 110 13.80 5.91 11.41
CA PHE A 110 15.05 6.66 11.26
C PHE A 110 14.95 7.72 10.16
N ILE A 111 14.34 7.35 9.02
CA ILE A 111 14.13 8.27 7.89
C ILE A 111 13.13 9.37 8.26
N ASP A 112 12.06 9.06 8.99
CA ASP A 112 11.11 10.06 9.48
C ASP A 112 11.81 11.15 10.31
N LYS A 113 12.75 10.74 11.17
CA LYS A 113 13.56 11.67 11.97
C LYS A 113 14.53 12.49 11.12
N ILE A 114 15.19 11.89 10.12
CA ILE A 114 16.06 12.62 9.17
C ILE A 114 15.27 13.67 8.40
N LEU A 115 14.03 13.35 8.00
CA LEU A 115 13.14 14.26 7.29
C LEU A 115 12.56 15.37 8.21
N GLY A 116 12.81 15.32 9.52
CA GLY A 116 12.38 16.34 10.46
C GLY A 116 10.88 16.34 10.74
N ALA A 117 10.20 15.21 10.57
CA ALA A 117 8.79 15.09 10.93
C ALA A 117 8.56 15.30 12.44
N ASP A 118 7.49 16.00 12.81
CA ASP A 118 7.00 16.01 14.20
C ASP A 118 6.38 14.65 14.50
N VAL A 119 7.01 13.90 15.43
CA VAL A 119 6.58 12.54 15.75
C VAL A 119 5.90 12.52 17.11
N ARG A 120 4.65 12.02 17.13
CA ARG A 120 3.85 11.76 18.33
C ARG A 120 3.67 10.26 18.48
N ILE A 121 4.29 9.67 19.51
CA ILE A 121 4.19 8.23 19.78
C ILE A 121 3.00 7.98 20.71
N ILE A 122 2.15 7.04 20.33
CA ILE A 122 1.02 6.59 21.14
C ILE A 122 1.03 5.06 21.28
N ASP A 123 0.44 4.55 22.36
CA ASP A 123 0.32 3.13 22.60
C ASP A 123 -0.69 2.44 21.66
N ALA A 124 -0.71 1.11 21.65
CA ALA A 124 -1.52 0.31 20.74
C ALA A 124 -3.03 0.46 21.01
N GLU A 125 -3.44 0.69 22.26
CA GLU A 125 -4.85 0.85 22.63
C GLU A 125 -5.38 2.20 22.16
N SER A 126 -4.68 3.27 22.46
CA SER A 126 -4.96 4.63 22.00
C SER A 126 -4.99 4.70 20.46
N TYR A 127 -4.05 4.02 19.81
CA TYR A 127 -4.02 3.94 18.34
C TYR A 127 -5.26 3.25 17.78
N ARG A 128 -5.69 2.15 18.40
CA ARG A 128 -6.85 1.39 17.92
C ARG A 128 -8.15 2.15 18.11
N SER A 129 -8.35 2.74 19.28
CA SER A 129 -9.64 3.32 19.69
C SER A 129 -9.78 4.81 19.39
N ARG A 130 -8.68 5.58 19.41
CA ARG A 130 -8.73 7.05 19.41
C ARG A 130 -7.84 7.74 18.38
N ARG A 131 -7.13 7.00 17.47
CA ARG A 131 -6.19 7.63 16.53
C ARG A 131 -6.80 8.77 15.69
N GLY A 132 -8.08 8.64 15.32
CA GLY A 132 -8.78 9.68 14.57
C GLY A 132 -9.02 10.93 15.39
N GLU A 133 -9.43 10.77 16.65
CA GLU A 133 -9.60 11.86 17.62
C GLU A 133 -8.27 12.57 17.89
N ILE A 134 -7.22 11.80 18.18
CA ILE A 134 -5.86 12.34 18.43
C ILE A 134 -5.34 13.13 17.24
N MET A 135 -5.50 12.63 16.01
CA MET A 135 -5.12 13.39 14.81
C MET A 135 -5.95 14.68 14.66
N GLY A 136 -7.22 14.64 15.06
CA GLY A 136 -8.10 15.84 15.10
C GLY A 136 -7.61 16.87 16.11
N GLU A 137 -7.28 16.46 17.33
CA GLU A 137 -6.71 17.32 18.39
C GLU A 137 -5.39 17.98 17.91
N ILE A 138 -4.50 17.20 17.29
CA ILE A 138 -3.25 17.72 16.72
C ILE A 138 -3.53 18.71 15.58
N ALA A 139 -4.54 18.45 14.74
CA ALA A 139 -4.92 19.39 13.69
C ALA A 139 -5.42 20.72 14.28
N GLU A 140 -6.17 20.68 15.37
CA GLU A 140 -6.60 21.87 16.10
C GLU A 140 -5.42 22.63 16.71
N GLU A 141 -4.40 21.95 17.29
CA GLU A 141 -3.17 22.56 17.77
C GLU A 141 -2.46 23.36 16.66
N TYR A 142 -2.28 22.75 15.48
CA TYR A 142 -1.65 23.42 14.34
C TYR A 142 -2.51 24.60 13.83
N ASN A 143 -3.83 24.42 13.72
CA ASN A 143 -4.72 25.48 13.29
C ASN A 143 -4.71 26.67 14.27
N ALA A 144 -4.67 26.42 15.57
CA ALA A 144 -4.55 27.48 16.59
C ALA A 144 -3.20 28.21 16.53
N ALA A 145 -2.14 27.54 16.03
CA ALA A 145 -0.84 28.15 15.77
C ALA A 145 -0.76 28.91 14.43
N GLY A 146 -1.87 29.03 13.68
CA GLY A 146 -1.96 29.76 12.42
C GLY A 146 -1.60 28.94 11.19
N HIS A 147 -1.53 27.62 11.31
CA HIS A 147 -1.34 26.68 10.21
C HIS A 147 -2.67 26.12 9.70
N LYS A 148 -2.65 25.48 8.54
CA LYS A 148 -3.80 24.77 8.00
C LYS A 148 -3.48 23.30 7.84
N ALA A 149 -3.96 22.50 8.78
CA ALA A 149 -3.71 21.07 8.81
C ALA A 149 -4.67 20.28 7.89
N TYR A 150 -4.12 19.24 7.23
CA TYR A 150 -4.87 18.26 6.46
C TYR A 150 -4.54 16.85 6.97
N ILE A 151 -5.56 16.11 7.37
CA ILE A 151 -5.42 14.73 7.87
C ILE A 151 -5.51 13.76 6.70
N ILE A 152 -4.46 12.99 6.51
CA ILE A 152 -4.41 11.85 5.57
C ILE A 152 -4.65 10.57 6.40
N PRO A 153 -5.69 9.77 6.12
CA PRO A 153 -5.94 8.55 6.88
C PRO A 153 -4.82 7.52 6.69
N GLU A 154 -4.78 6.53 7.57
CA GLU A 154 -3.78 5.45 7.54
C GLU A 154 -3.64 4.86 6.13
N GLY A 155 -2.40 4.85 5.63
CA GLY A 155 -2.08 4.33 4.31
C GLY A 155 -2.63 5.15 3.13
N ALA A 156 -3.15 6.37 3.32
CA ALA A 156 -3.92 7.13 2.33
C ALA A 156 -5.04 6.26 1.71
N SER A 157 -5.70 5.46 2.56
CA SER A 157 -6.72 4.49 2.14
C SER A 157 -8.12 5.07 2.32
N ASN A 158 -8.49 5.94 1.40
CA ASN A 158 -9.77 6.61 1.26
C ASN A 158 -10.10 6.83 -0.22
N GLY A 159 -11.26 7.39 -0.51
CA GLY A 159 -11.75 7.58 -1.86
C GLY A 159 -10.78 8.30 -2.79
N ILE A 160 -10.14 9.40 -2.34
CA ILE A 160 -9.19 10.14 -3.19
C ILE A 160 -7.88 9.38 -3.41
N GLY A 161 -7.33 8.74 -2.37
CA GLY A 161 -6.09 7.97 -2.49
C GLY A 161 -6.23 6.75 -3.42
N THR A 162 -7.42 6.22 -3.56
CA THR A 162 -7.76 5.10 -4.46
C THR A 162 -7.39 5.39 -5.92
N PHE A 163 -7.43 6.65 -6.36
CA PHE A 163 -7.05 7.05 -7.71
C PHE A 163 -5.60 6.74 -8.06
N GLY A 164 -4.72 6.61 -7.06
CA GLY A 164 -3.34 6.17 -7.28
C GLY A 164 -3.25 4.78 -7.90
N TYR A 165 -4.14 3.87 -7.53
CA TYR A 165 -4.17 2.51 -8.10
C TYR A 165 -5.19 2.33 -9.23
N LEU A 166 -6.18 3.21 -9.33
CA LEU A 166 -6.98 3.32 -10.54
C LEU A 166 -6.08 3.70 -11.73
N THR A 167 -5.22 4.70 -11.58
CA THR A 167 -4.27 5.10 -12.63
C THR A 167 -3.12 4.10 -12.81
N CYS A 168 -2.73 3.35 -11.78
CA CYS A 168 -1.82 2.22 -11.93
C CYS A 168 -2.41 1.14 -12.84
N MET A 169 -3.72 0.86 -12.77
CA MET A 169 -4.36 -0.08 -13.69
C MET A 169 -4.34 0.42 -15.14
N GLN A 170 -4.52 1.72 -15.37
CA GLN A 170 -4.35 2.29 -16.72
C GLN A 170 -2.92 2.06 -17.24
N GLU A 171 -1.91 2.28 -16.38
CA GLU A 171 -0.51 2.01 -16.69
C GLU A 171 -0.28 0.52 -17.01
N ILE A 172 -0.89 -0.40 -16.24
CA ILE A 172 -0.82 -1.84 -16.51
C ILE A 172 -1.43 -2.17 -17.87
N MET A 173 -2.60 -1.62 -18.20
CA MET A 173 -3.26 -1.84 -19.50
C MET A 173 -2.39 -1.39 -20.70
N GLU A 174 -1.68 -0.28 -20.58
CA GLU A 174 -0.74 0.16 -21.61
C GLU A 174 0.49 -0.76 -21.69
N GLN A 175 1.00 -1.22 -20.53
CA GLN A 175 2.11 -2.14 -20.49
C GLN A 175 1.76 -3.53 -21.00
N GLU A 176 0.52 -4.01 -20.83
CA GLU A 176 0.02 -5.24 -21.46
C GLU A 176 0.14 -5.19 -23.00
N LYS A 177 -0.22 -4.06 -23.58
CA LYS A 177 -0.10 -3.86 -25.05
C LYS A 177 1.36 -3.90 -25.50
N LEU A 178 2.26 -3.27 -24.74
CA LEU A 178 3.69 -3.23 -25.06
C LEU A 178 4.36 -4.60 -24.91
N LEU A 179 3.94 -5.37 -23.91
CA LEU A 179 4.47 -6.71 -23.63
C LEU A 179 3.85 -7.81 -24.50
N GLY A 180 2.72 -7.53 -25.16
CA GLY A 180 1.93 -8.54 -25.87
C GLY A 180 1.32 -9.60 -24.95
N VAL A 181 1.06 -9.26 -23.69
CA VAL A 181 0.54 -10.16 -22.66
C VAL A 181 -0.68 -9.53 -21.99
N THR A 182 -1.71 -10.33 -21.75
CA THR A 182 -2.85 -9.91 -20.92
C THR A 182 -2.79 -10.63 -19.59
N PHE A 183 -2.78 -9.88 -18.48
CA PHE A 183 -2.85 -10.47 -17.13
C PHE A 183 -4.32 -10.81 -16.84
N ASP A 184 -4.56 -12.08 -16.55
CA ASP A 184 -5.90 -12.55 -16.13
C ASP A 184 -6.09 -12.42 -14.62
N THR A 185 -4.99 -12.44 -13.86
CA THR A 185 -5.00 -12.40 -12.40
C THR A 185 -4.01 -11.35 -11.88
N ILE A 186 -4.43 -10.55 -10.91
CA ILE A 186 -3.57 -9.59 -10.19
C ILE A 186 -3.59 -9.91 -8.70
N ILE A 187 -2.42 -10.00 -8.09
CA ILE A 187 -2.21 -10.30 -6.66
C ILE A 187 -1.64 -9.08 -5.95
N ASP A 188 -2.25 -8.69 -4.83
CA ASP A 188 -1.83 -7.54 -4.03
C ASP A 188 -1.88 -7.83 -2.53
N ALA A 189 -1.03 -7.15 -1.76
CA ALA A 189 -1.02 -7.20 -0.30
C ALA A 189 -2.05 -6.23 0.29
N VAL A 190 -2.93 -6.71 1.16
CA VAL A 190 -3.99 -5.91 1.76
C VAL A 190 -3.70 -5.64 3.23
N GLY A 191 -3.36 -4.37 3.56
CA GLY A 191 -3.08 -3.96 4.94
C GLY A 191 -3.93 -2.77 5.43
N SER A 192 -4.39 -1.87 4.52
CA SER A 192 -5.33 -0.78 4.81
C SER A 192 -6.42 -0.65 3.73
N GLY A 193 -6.37 -1.50 2.72
CA GLY A 193 -7.38 -1.65 1.69
C GLY A 193 -7.28 -0.71 0.47
N GLY A 194 -6.66 0.48 0.57
CA GLY A 194 -6.75 1.50 -0.48
C GLY A 194 -6.04 1.16 -1.80
N THR A 195 -4.94 0.39 -1.80
CA THR A 195 -4.28 -0.11 -3.00
C THR A 195 -5.19 -1.10 -3.73
N PHE A 196 -5.65 -2.08 -2.99
CA PHE A 196 -6.54 -3.13 -3.49
C PHE A 196 -7.89 -2.55 -3.98
N ALA A 197 -8.47 -1.60 -3.23
CA ALA A 197 -9.68 -0.89 -3.65
C ALA A 197 -9.51 -0.17 -5.01
N GLY A 198 -8.34 0.43 -5.24
CA GLY A 198 -8.04 1.09 -6.51
C GLY A 198 -7.96 0.13 -7.69
N LEU A 199 -7.36 -1.05 -7.50
CA LEU A 199 -7.32 -2.11 -8.50
C LEU A 199 -8.74 -2.66 -8.78
N CYS A 200 -9.52 -2.94 -7.75
CA CYS A 200 -10.91 -3.40 -7.87
C CYS A 200 -11.80 -2.37 -8.56
N LEU A 201 -11.71 -1.10 -8.17
CA LEU A 201 -12.44 0.01 -8.79
C LEU A 201 -12.13 0.11 -10.28
N ALA A 202 -10.84 0.11 -10.64
CA ALA A 202 -10.41 0.19 -12.03
C ALA A 202 -10.89 -1.01 -12.86
N ASN A 203 -10.81 -2.22 -12.30
CA ASN A 203 -11.28 -3.44 -12.92
C ASN A 203 -12.79 -3.35 -13.27
N ARG A 204 -13.58 -2.83 -12.33
CA ARG A 204 -15.02 -2.60 -12.51
C ARG A 204 -15.30 -1.47 -13.51
N LEU A 205 -14.65 -0.32 -13.32
CA LEU A 205 -14.88 0.89 -14.12
C LEU A 205 -14.56 0.67 -15.61
N TYR A 206 -13.50 -0.09 -15.89
CA TYR A 206 -13.07 -0.36 -17.28
C TYR A 206 -13.58 -1.70 -17.84
N GLY A 207 -14.37 -2.46 -17.07
CA GLY A 207 -14.91 -3.76 -17.52
C GLY A 207 -13.83 -4.79 -17.88
N LEU A 208 -12.71 -4.83 -17.15
CA LEU A 208 -11.54 -5.64 -17.54
C LEU A 208 -11.71 -7.13 -17.27
N ASN A 209 -12.64 -7.51 -16.38
CA ASN A 209 -12.91 -8.90 -15.99
C ASN A 209 -11.66 -9.68 -15.51
N LYS A 210 -10.68 -8.99 -14.93
CA LYS A 210 -9.53 -9.61 -14.31
C LYS A 210 -9.89 -10.15 -12.92
N ARG A 211 -9.29 -11.26 -12.52
CA ARG A 211 -9.34 -11.71 -11.13
C ARG A 211 -8.39 -10.85 -10.30
N ILE A 212 -8.93 -10.11 -9.33
CA ILE A 212 -8.15 -9.31 -8.39
C ILE A 212 -8.23 -10.00 -7.05
N ALA A 213 -7.12 -10.62 -6.58
CA ALA A 213 -7.06 -11.34 -5.32
C ALA A 213 -6.09 -10.66 -4.35
N GLY A 214 -6.57 -10.36 -3.16
CA GLY A 214 -5.80 -9.72 -2.09
C GLY A 214 -5.40 -10.72 -1.01
N VAL A 215 -4.19 -10.61 -0.49
CA VAL A 215 -3.75 -11.36 0.70
C VAL A 215 -3.70 -10.39 1.87
N ASN A 216 -4.54 -10.60 2.88
CA ASN A 216 -4.53 -9.76 4.08
C ASN A 216 -3.30 -10.02 4.94
N VAL A 217 -2.72 -8.95 5.47
CA VAL A 217 -1.53 -9.00 6.34
C VAL A 217 -1.82 -8.63 7.80
N CYS A 218 -3.05 -8.26 8.06
CA CYS A 218 -3.66 -8.01 9.38
C CYS A 218 -5.17 -8.23 9.24
N ASP A 219 -5.92 -8.15 10.33
CA ASP A 219 -7.36 -8.34 10.37
C ASP A 219 -7.83 -9.60 9.58
N ASP A 220 -9.11 -9.74 9.30
CA ASP A 220 -9.65 -10.89 8.57
C ASP A 220 -10.23 -10.50 7.21
N ALA A 221 -10.68 -11.50 6.47
CA ALA A 221 -11.24 -11.31 5.13
C ALA A 221 -12.52 -10.47 5.16
N GLU A 222 -13.42 -10.70 6.12
CA GLU A 222 -14.69 -9.98 6.23
C GLU A 222 -14.48 -8.48 6.47
N PHE A 223 -13.53 -8.14 7.34
CA PHE A 223 -13.13 -6.76 7.57
C PHE A 223 -12.68 -6.08 6.27
N PHE A 224 -11.79 -6.71 5.51
CA PHE A 224 -11.27 -6.11 4.28
C PHE A 224 -12.28 -6.10 3.14
N GLN A 225 -13.14 -7.09 3.03
CA GLN A 225 -14.25 -7.08 2.08
C GLN A 225 -15.14 -5.85 2.27
N LYS A 226 -15.53 -5.60 3.51
CA LYS A 226 -16.31 -4.41 3.85
C LYS A 226 -15.52 -3.13 3.62
N ARG A 227 -14.27 -3.06 4.11
CA ARG A 227 -13.44 -1.86 4.02
C ARG A 227 -13.13 -1.45 2.57
N VAL A 228 -12.85 -2.41 1.70
CA VAL A 228 -12.63 -2.17 0.27
C VAL A 228 -13.88 -1.64 -0.41
N SER A 229 -15.05 -2.23 -0.10
CA SER A 229 -16.35 -1.75 -0.60
C SER A 229 -16.60 -0.29 -0.19
N GLU A 230 -16.38 0.07 1.08
CA GLU A 230 -16.53 1.43 1.59
C GLU A 230 -15.59 2.42 0.87
N ILE A 231 -14.32 2.06 0.68
CA ILE A 231 -13.34 2.92 0.00
C ILE A 231 -13.73 3.14 -1.48
N VAL A 232 -14.24 2.12 -2.15
CA VAL A 232 -14.73 2.24 -3.53
C VAL A 232 -15.95 3.16 -3.59
N GLU A 233 -16.86 3.07 -2.63
CA GLU A 233 -18.02 3.97 -2.53
C GLU A 233 -17.57 5.43 -2.28
N GLU A 234 -16.60 5.64 -1.38
CA GLU A 234 -16.00 6.96 -1.16
C GLU A 234 -15.41 7.54 -2.46
N ALA A 235 -14.74 6.71 -3.28
CA ALA A 235 -14.17 7.11 -4.56
C ALA A 235 -15.22 7.54 -5.59
N GLY A 236 -16.44 6.99 -5.49
CA GLY A 236 -17.58 7.36 -6.34
C GLY A 236 -17.92 8.85 -6.30
N ARG A 237 -17.60 9.56 -5.21
CA ARG A 237 -17.81 11.02 -5.09
C ARG A 237 -16.99 11.85 -6.07
N TYR A 238 -15.93 11.27 -6.60
CA TYR A 238 -15.01 11.89 -7.56
C TYR A 238 -15.28 11.45 -9.00
N LEU A 239 -16.21 10.52 -9.22
CA LEU A 239 -16.61 10.01 -10.53
C LEU A 239 -17.96 10.61 -10.97
N ASP A 240 -18.26 10.54 -12.28
CA ASP A 240 -19.55 10.99 -12.81
C ASP A 240 -20.68 10.03 -12.46
N GLU A 241 -20.39 8.75 -12.45
CA GLU A 241 -21.32 7.70 -12.09
C GLU A 241 -20.82 6.93 -10.87
N PRO A 242 -21.70 6.63 -9.91
CA PRO A 242 -21.31 5.82 -8.76
C PRO A 242 -20.92 4.41 -9.23
N VAL A 243 -19.73 3.99 -8.83
CA VAL A 243 -19.25 2.61 -9.01
C VAL A 243 -19.25 1.95 -7.65
N GLY A 244 -20.02 0.90 -7.49
CA GLY A 244 -20.07 0.11 -6.25
C GLY A 244 -19.48 -1.29 -6.48
N ILE A 245 -18.90 -1.84 -5.43
CA ILE A 245 -18.49 -3.24 -5.33
C ILE A 245 -19.07 -3.76 -4.03
N ARG A 246 -19.79 -4.87 -4.08
CA ARG A 246 -20.33 -5.49 -2.87
C ARG A 246 -19.20 -6.23 -2.13
N PRO A 247 -19.26 -6.33 -0.79
CA PRO A 247 -18.22 -7.01 -0.01
C PRO A 247 -17.93 -8.44 -0.50
N GLU A 248 -18.95 -9.21 -0.87
CA GLU A 248 -18.82 -10.59 -1.36
C GLU A 248 -18.16 -10.72 -2.74
N GLU A 249 -18.01 -9.62 -3.49
CA GLU A 249 -17.28 -9.58 -4.76
C GLU A 249 -15.78 -9.31 -4.56
N VAL A 250 -15.37 -9.01 -3.33
CA VAL A 250 -13.97 -8.70 -2.98
C VAL A 250 -13.27 -9.99 -2.55
N GLU A 251 -12.34 -10.48 -3.39
CA GLU A 251 -11.61 -11.72 -3.11
C GLU A 251 -10.42 -11.45 -2.15
N ILE A 252 -10.52 -11.95 -0.92
CA ILE A 252 -9.44 -11.90 0.07
C ILE A 252 -9.00 -13.34 0.41
N LEU A 253 -7.70 -13.58 0.30
CA LEU A 253 -7.04 -14.83 0.67
C LEU A 253 -6.58 -14.71 2.12
N ASP A 254 -7.36 -15.26 3.04
CA ASP A 254 -7.10 -15.22 4.48
C ASP A 254 -6.22 -16.40 4.96
N GLY A 255 -5.72 -16.30 6.21
CA GLY A 255 -4.90 -17.32 6.85
C GLY A 255 -3.39 -17.09 6.74
N TYR A 256 -2.98 -15.96 6.16
CA TYR A 256 -1.56 -15.59 5.92
C TYR A 256 -1.08 -14.40 6.74
N VAL A 257 -1.86 -13.95 7.71
CA VAL A 257 -1.46 -12.90 8.67
C VAL A 257 -0.25 -13.34 9.52
N GLY A 258 -0.03 -14.65 9.63
CA GLY A 258 1.05 -15.22 10.41
C GLY A 258 0.81 -15.08 11.91
N ARG A 259 1.79 -14.57 12.64
CA ARG A 259 1.71 -14.32 14.10
C ARG A 259 1.02 -12.97 14.43
N GLY A 260 0.69 -12.20 13.41
CA GLY A 260 0.11 -10.86 13.52
C GLY A 260 0.75 -9.85 12.58
N TYR A 261 0.25 -8.62 12.59
CA TYR A 261 0.83 -7.54 11.80
C TYR A 261 2.31 -7.31 12.16
N ALA A 262 3.16 -7.29 11.15
CA ALA A 262 4.63 -7.15 11.28
C ALA A 262 5.32 -8.27 12.10
N LEU A 263 4.62 -9.39 12.36
CA LEU A 263 5.16 -10.55 13.06
C LEU A 263 5.17 -11.75 12.11
N SER A 264 6.32 -12.05 11.55
CA SER A 264 6.48 -13.15 10.59
C SER A 264 6.75 -14.49 11.28
N ARG A 265 6.32 -15.56 10.61
CA ARG A 265 6.69 -16.95 10.96
C ARG A 265 8.06 -17.27 10.32
N PRO A 266 8.82 -18.23 10.84
CA PRO A 266 10.10 -18.65 10.25
C PRO A 266 9.98 -19.01 8.77
N GLU A 267 8.95 -19.77 8.39
CA GLU A 267 8.73 -20.15 6.99
C GLU A 267 8.45 -18.99 6.05
N GLU A 268 7.87 -17.89 6.54
CA GLU A 268 7.67 -16.65 5.76
C GLU A 268 9.00 -15.93 5.52
N LEU A 269 9.89 -15.91 6.53
CA LEU A 269 11.23 -15.32 6.41
C LEU A 269 12.14 -16.15 5.50
N ASP A 270 12.09 -17.48 5.62
CA ASP A 270 12.78 -18.40 4.71
C ASP A 270 12.34 -18.19 3.27
N PHE A 271 11.02 -18.06 3.03
CA PHE A 271 10.49 -17.77 1.70
C PHE A 271 11.04 -16.45 1.12
N ILE A 272 11.07 -15.38 1.93
CA ILE A 272 11.63 -14.07 1.50
C ILE A 272 13.11 -14.23 1.10
N ARG A 273 13.90 -14.91 1.93
CA ARG A 273 15.32 -15.17 1.66
C ARG A 273 15.52 -15.96 0.37
N ASP A 274 14.78 -17.05 0.21
CA ASP A 274 14.93 -17.97 -0.91
C ASP A 274 14.40 -17.35 -2.22
N PHE A 275 13.32 -16.55 -2.15
CA PHE A 275 12.84 -15.76 -3.28
C PHE A 275 13.87 -14.71 -3.72
N ALA A 276 14.50 -13.99 -2.78
CA ALA A 276 15.54 -13.03 -3.09
C ALA A 276 16.76 -13.70 -3.78
N ARG A 277 17.17 -14.88 -3.34
CA ARG A 277 18.24 -15.67 -3.96
C ARG A 277 17.87 -16.21 -5.34
N LYS A 278 16.58 -16.43 -5.57
CA LYS A 278 16.04 -16.94 -6.83
C LYS A 278 15.89 -15.84 -7.88
N GLU A 279 15.25 -14.73 -7.55
CA GLU A 279 14.84 -13.70 -8.51
C GLU A 279 15.65 -12.39 -8.42
N GLY A 280 16.48 -12.21 -7.38
CA GLY A 280 17.19 -10.96 -7.15
C GLY A 280 16.28 -9.81 -6.73
N VAL A 281 15.09 -10.12 -6.24
CA VAL A 281 14.07 -9.16 -5.76
C VAL A 281 13.88 -9.36 -4.27
N ILE A 282 13.92 -8.27 -3.51
CA ILE A 282 13.79 -8.33 -2.05
C ILE A 282 12.36 -7.96 -1.65
N LEU A 283 11.65 -8.90 -1.01
CA LEU A 283 10.34 -8.69 -0.42
C LEU A 283 10.48 -8.20 1.03
N ASP A 284 9.51 -7.44 1.51
CA ASP A 284 9.44 -7.06 2.92
C ASP A 284 8.68 -8.11 3.77
N PRO A 285 8.96 -8.23 5.07
CA PRO A 285 8.34 -9.26 5.91
C PRO A 285 6.90 -8.92 6.35
N VAL A 286 6.44 -7.68 6.12
CA VAL A 286 5.13 -7.23 6.61
C VAL A 286 4.04 -7.44 5.55
N TYR A 287 4.30 -7.07 4.30
CA TYR A 287 3.33 -7.02 3.22
C TYR A 287 3.65 -8.00 2.10
N THR A 288 4.69 -7.72 1.32
CA THR A 288 4.97 -8.41 0.05
C THR A 288 5.42 -9.83 0.24
N GLY A 289 6.17 -10.12 1.30
CA GLY A 289 6.57 -11.48 1.66
C GLY A 289 5.39 -12.36 2.04
N LYS A 290 4.52 -11.88 2.95
CA LYS A 290 3.29 -12.61 3.32
C LYS A 290 2.34 -12.78 2.15
N CYS A 291 2.23 -11.75 1.31
CA CYS A 291 1.37 -11.80 0.14
C CYS A 291 1.82 -12.86 -0.86
N LEU A 292 3.08 -12.83 -1.28
CA LEU A 292 3.57 -13.78 -2.27
C LEU A 292 3.66 -15.20 -1.70
N TYR A 293 4.00 -15.36 -0.42
CA TYR A 293 3.92 -16.64 0.29
C TYR A 293 2.49 -17.19 0.30
N GLY A 294 1.52 -16.37 0.71
CA GLY A 294 0.10 -16.77 0.75
C GLY A 294 -0.43 -17.15 -0.62
N PHE A 295 -0.13 -16.35 -1.65
CA PHE A 295 -0.45 -16.68 -3.03
C PHE A 295 0.14 -18.04 -3.44
N THR A 296 1.43 -18.29 -3.16
CA THR A 296 2.09 -19.56 -3.48
C THR A 296 1.35 -20.75 -2.83
N LYS A 297 0.98 -20.62 -1.55
CA LYS A 297 0.23 -21.67 -0.84
C LYS A 297 -1.16 -21.91 -1.42
N GLU A 298 -1.87 -20.87 -1.83
CA GLU A 298 -3.18 -21.03 -2.49
C GLU A 298 -3.04 -21.59 -3.90
N PHE A 299 -1.95 -21.26 -4.61
CA PHE A 299 -1.62 -21.83 -5.90
C PHE A 299 -1.36 -23.33 -5.81
N GLU A 300 -0.56 -23.77 -4.82
CA GLU A 300 -0.30 -25.19 -4.51
C GLU A 300 -1.58 -25.98 -4.22
N LYS A 301 -2.62 -25.35 -3.66
CA LYS A 301 -3.95 -25.93 -3.43
C LYS A 301 -4.85 -25.94 -4.69
N GLY A 302 -4.36 -25.44 -5.83
CA GLY A 302 -5.10 -25.43 -7.09
C GLY A 302 -6.07 -24.27 -7.25
N ARG A 303 -6.08 -23.28 -6.35
CA ARG A 303 -7.04 -22.17 -6.38
C ARG A 303 -6.89 -21.26 -7.63
N PHE A 304 -5.74 -21.29 -8.27
CA PHE A 304 -5.39 -20.49 -9.45
C PHE A 304 -5.07 -21.34 -10.67
N SER A 305 -5.62 -22.56 -10.75
CA SER A 305 -5.34 -23.51 -11.84
C SER A 305 -5.82 -23.04 -13.22
N ASP A 306 -6.73 -22.09 -13.27
CA ASP A 306 -7.25 -21.44 -14.50
C ASP A 306 -6.46 -20.20 -14.90
N SER A 307 -5.59 -19.68 -14.05
CA SER A 307 -4.75 -18.50 -14.33
C SER A 307 -3.59 -18.87 -15.26
N LYS A 308 -3.29 -17.98 -16.22
CA LYS A 308 -2.23 -18.15 -17.20
C LYS A 308 -1.11 -17.12 -17.04
N ASN A 309 -1.50 -15.87 -16.82
CA ASN A 309 -0.59 -14.74 -16.69
C ASN A 309 -0.95 -13.96 -15.42
N ILE A 310 -0.15 -14.12 -14.39
CA ILE A 310 -0.38 -13.56 -13.06
C ILE A 310 0.54 -12.35 -12.88
N LEU A 311 -0.02 -11.23 -12.44
CA LEU A 311 0.74 -10.04 -12.07
C LEU A 311 0.74 -9.85 -10.55
N PHE A 312 1.89 -9.93 -9.92
CA PHE A 312 2.10 -9.58 -8.53
C PHE A 312 2.49 -8.11 -8.39
N ILE A 313 1.78 -7.35 -7.54
CA ILE A 313 2.14 -5.96 -7.25
C ILE A 313 3.15 -5.91 -6.10
N HIS A 314 4.39 -5.56 -6.41
CA HIS A 314 5.42 -5.36 -5.38
C HIS A 314 5.30 -3.96 -4.78
N THR A 315 4.58 -3.87 -3.67
CA THR A 315 4.22 -2.60 -3.02
C THR A 315 5.35 -1.92 -2.24
N GLY A 316 6.58 -2.44 -2.30
CA GLY A 316 7.76 -1.89 -1.61
C GLY A 316 7.95 -2.49 -0.21
N GLY A 317 8.54 -1.70 0.69
CA GLY A 317 8.72 -2.09 2.10
C GLY A 317 10.18 -2.30 2.53
N LEU A 318 11.16 -2.07 1.65
CA LEU A 318 12.58 -2.35 1.90
C LEU A 318 13.09 -1.79 3.25
N PHE A 319 12.71 -0.56 3.61
CA PHE A 319 13.19 0.03 4.87
C PHE A 319 12.63 -0.66 6.12
N GLY A 320 11.46 -1.29 6.03
CA GLY A 320 10.89 -2.11 7.09
C GLY A 320 11.56 -3.47 7.26
N LEU A 321 12.42 -3.87 6.31
CA LEU A 321 13.21 -5.11 6.41
C LEU A 321 14.33 -5.01 7.45
N PHE A 322 15.00 -3.86 7.53
CA PHE A 322 16.18 -3.69 8.38
C PHE A 322 15.88 -3.88 9.89
N PRO A 323 14.80 -3.36 10.45
CA PRO A 323 14.44 -3.64 11.84
C PRO A 323 14.14 -5.12 12.13
N ALA A 324 13.84 -5.91 11.10
CA ALA A 324 13.57 -7.34 11.22
C ALA A 324 14.80 -8.24 10.96
N ARG A 325 15.99 -7.66 10.72
CA ARG A 325 17.20 -8.38 10.29
C ARG A 325 17.61 -9.53 11.19
N ASP A 326 17.45 -9.36 12.50
CA ASP A 326 17.85 -10.36 13.50
C ASP A 326 16.91 -11.59 13.54
N GLN A 327 15.79 -11.54 12.81
CA GLN A 327 14.85 -12.66 12.67
C GLN A 327 15.23 -13.59 11.51
N PHE A 328 16.13 -13.15 10.62
CA PHE A 328 16.59 -13.96 9.49
C PHE A 328 17.75 -14.89 9.88
N THR A 329 17.70 -16.12 9.38
CA THR A 329 18.79 -17.09 9.44
C THR A 329 19.38 -17.29 8.04
N PHE A 330 20.73 -17.38 7.92
CA PHE A 330 21.44 -17.46 6.65
C PHE A 330 22.25 -18.74 6.52
#